data_c16768f7a3da57d497ce4adb9af67006
#
_entry.id   c16768f7a3da57d497ce4adb9af67006
#
_cell.length_a   1.000
_cell.length_b   1.000
_cell.length_c   1.000
_cell.angle_alpha   90.00
_cell.angle_beta   90.00
_cell.angle_gamma   90.00
#
_symmetry.space_group_name_H-M   'P 1'
#
loop_
_entity.id
_entity.type
_entity.pdbx_description
1 polymer ?
#
loop_
_entity_poly.entity_id
_entity_poly.type
_entity_poly.pdbx_seq_one_letter_code
_entity_poly.pdbx_strand_id
1 'polypeptide(L)'
;MKNKLLPAFFISCFYVTISFAQYATVYPANWWAGMKWNKVQLIIRGENDLGKKKVSISYPGITITKTHKFDNGKYLAVDITISPAAKPGTVNIDFTDGSKKHTVAWPLNARRKGNGTAYAQGVYSSDFIYFLMPDRFSNGRHD
;
A
#
# COMPACT_ATOMS: atom_id res chain seq x y z
N MET A 1 -69.04 7.95 9.88
CA MET A 1 -67.79 7.20 9.84
C MET A 1 -66.69 8.13 9.31
N LYS A 2 -65.77 8.57 10.20
CA LYS A 2 -64.70 9.53 9.85
C LYS A 2 -63.44 8.75 9.62
N ASN A 3 -63.01 8.65 8.33
CA ASN A 3 -61.72 8.04 7.98
C ASN A 3 -60.58 8.99 8.33
N LYS A 4 -59.75 8.60 9.31
CA LYS A 4 -58.49 9.27 9.64
C LYS A 4 -57.38 8.73 8.69
N LEU A 5 -57.04 9.51 7.70
CA LEU A 5 -55.82 9.28 6.90
C LEU A 5 -54.58 9.57 7.76
N LEU A 6 -53.80 8.53 8.04
CA LEU A 6 -52.48 8.63 8.68
C LEU A 6 -51.50 9.10 7.60
N PRO A 7 -50.74 10.19 7.78
CA PRO A 7 -49.68 10.52 6.87
C PRO A 7 -48.50 9.57 7.07
N ALA A 8 -48.17 8.79 6.06
CA ALA A 8 -46.95 7.99 6.03
C ALA A 8 -45.76 8.95 5.93
N PHE A 9 -45.03 9.08 7.03
CA PHE A 9 -43.79 9.83 7.10
C PHE A 9 -42.68 8.99 6.45
N PHE A 10 -42.35 9.32 5.20
CA PHE A 10 -41.26 8.74 4.45
C PHE A 10 -39.93 9.26 5.06
N ILE A 11 -39.33 8.51 5.98
CA ILE A 11 -37.96 8.75 6.44
C ILE A 11 -37.03 8.25 5.34
N SER A 12 -36.67 9.15 4.41
CA SER A 12 -35.58 8.94 3.46
C SER A 12 -34.25 8.98 4.22
N CYS A 13 -33.71 7.82 4.58
CA CYS A 13 -32.34 7.69 5.09
C CYS A 13 -31.36 8.06 3.96
N PHE A 14 -30.88 9.30 3.98
CA PHE A 14 -29.74 9.72 3.20
C PHE A 14 -28.49 9.00 3.72
N TYR A 15 -28.12 7.90 3.09
CA TYR A 15 -26.80 7.30 3.30
C TYR A 15 -25.73 8.21 2.66
N VAL A 16 -25.13 9.07 3.46
CA VAL A 16 -23.94 9.82 3.07
C VAL A 16 -22.77 8.84 3.09
N THR A 17 -22.41 8.33 1.91
CA THR A 17 -21.15 7.58 1.74
C THR A 17 -19.99 8.58 1.82
N ILE A 18 -19.32 8.62 2.96
CA ILE A 18 -18.08 9.39 3.11
C ILE A 18 -17.01 8.65 2.31
N SER A 19 -16.77 9.11 1.08
CA SER A 19 -15.64 8.68 0.27
C SER A 19 -14.38 9.31 0.86
N PHE A 20 -13.54 8.51 1.54
CA PHE A 20 -12.20 8.96 1.93
C PHE A 20 -11.33 8.96 0.68
N ALA A 21 -11.10 10.13 0.11
CA ALA A 21 -10.10 10.30 -0.92
C ALA A 21 -8.74 9.89 -0.35
N GLN A 22 -8.08 8.91 -0.97
CA GLN A 22 -6.76 8.45 -0.54
C GLN A 22 -5.76 9.60 -0.72
N TYR A 23 -5.17 10.05 0.37
CA TYR A 23 -4.25 11.20 0.40
C TYR A 23 -3.01 10.99 -0.46
N ALA A 24 -2.45 9.79 -0.44
CA ALA A 24 -1.32 9.39 -1.26
C ALA A 24 -1.31 7.87 -1.46
N THR A 25 -0.66 7.43 -2.55
CA THR A 25 -0.43 6.02 -2.85
C THR A 25 1.03 5.68 -2.59
N VAL A 26 1.29 4.54 -1.95
CA VAL A 26 2.63 4.08 -1.59
C VAL A 26 3.01 2.87 -2.46
N TYR A 27 4.20 2.87 -3.00
CA TYR A 27 4.78 1.76 -3.78
C TYR A 27 6.12 1.33 -3.15
N PRO A 28 6.33 0.01 -2.95
CA PRO A 28 5.37 -1.08 -3.14
C PRO A 28 4.17 -0.93 -2.19
N ALA A 29 3.01 -1.47 -2.60
CA ALA A 29 1.76 -1.34 -1.83
C ALA A 29 1.80 -2.06 -0.47
N ASN A 30 2.72 -2.97 -0.27
CA ASN A 30 2.97 -3.70 0.99
C ASN A 30 4.39 -4.30 0.99
N TRP A 31 4.81 -4.81 2.15
CA TRP A 31 6.03 -5.60 2.29
C TRP A 31 5.82 -6.73 3.30
N TRP A 32 6.85 -7.55 3.55
CA TRP A 32 6.77 -8.65 4.49
C TRP A 32 7.81 -8.51 5.61
N ALA A 33 7.37 -8.73 6.85
CA ALA A 33 8.26 -8.81 8.00
C ALA A 33 9.20 -10.02 7.89
N GLY A 34 10.41 -9.89 8.42
CA GLY A 34 11.40 -10.96 8.43
C GLY A 34 12.00 -11.31 7.07
N MET A 35 11.92 -10.41 6.08
CA MET A 35 12.63 -10.56 4.81
C MET A 35 14.13 -10.39 5.02
N LYS A 36 14.94 -11.21 4.32
CA LYS A 36 16.40 -11.05 4.27
C LYS A 36 16.78 -9.68 3.69
N TRP A 37 16.07 -9.25 2.65
CA TRP A 37 16.15 -7.90 2.10
C TRP A 37 15.27 -6.98 2.95
N ASN A 38 15.89 -6.26 3.86
CA ASN A 38 15.21 -5.45 4.86
C ASN A 38 15.29 -3.94 4.63
N LYS A 39 15.98 -3.51 3.57
CA LYS A 39 16.04 -2.12 3.13
C LYS A 39 15.06 -1.93 1.98
N VAL A 40 14.10 -1.05 2.16
CA VAL A 40 13.03 -0.82 1.19
C VAL A 40 12.94 0.66 0.89
N GLN A 41 12.87 1.03 -0.39
CA GLN A 41 12.53 2.37 -0.81
C GLN A 41 11.04 2.44 -1.11
N LEU A 42 10.34 3.30 -0.42
CA LEU A 42 8.94 3.60 -0.66
C LEU A 42 8.84 4.80 -1.59
N ILE A 43 8.22 4.61 -2.75
CA ILE A 43 7.83 5.72 -3.63
C ILE A 43 6.41 6.11 -3.29
N ILE A 44 6.22 7.35 -2.93
CA ILE A 44 4.94 7.89 -2.50
C ILE A 44 4.48 8.90 -3.53
N ARG A 45 3.29 8.69 -4.08
CA ARG A 45 2.63 9.59 -5.01
C ARG A 45 1.43 10.23 -4.32
N GLY A 46 1.40 11.55 -4.26
CA GLY A 46 0.28 12.33 -3.72
C GLY A 46 -0.37 13.21 -4.78
N GLU A 47 -1.58 13.65 -4.51
CA GLU A 47 -2.26 14.67 -5.32
C GLU A 47 -1.74 16.08 -5.02
N ASN A 48 -1.28 16.30 -3.79
CA ASN A 48 -0.71 17.57 -3.33
C ASN A 48 0.82 17.53 -3.30
N ASP A 49 1.44 18.70 -3.16
CA ASP A 49 2.89 18.84 -3.00
C ASP A 49 3.37 18.14 -1.71
N LEU A 50 4.02 17.00 -1.88
CA LEU A 50 4.64 16.23 -0.80
C LEU A 50 6.05 16.73 -0.46
N GLY A 51 6.69 17.46 -1.36
CA GLY A 51 8.06 17.93 -1.21
C GLY A 51 8.25 18.90 -0.03
N LYS A 52 7.17 19.61 0.35
CA LYS A 52 7.15 20.54 1.50
C LYS A 52 6.79 19.87 2.82
N LYS A 53 6.35 18.60 2.78
CA LYS A 53 5.87 17.92 3.98
C LYS A 53 6.98 17.15 4.69
N LYS A 54 6.88 17.08 6.01
CA LYS A 54 7.72 16.23 6.84
C LYS A 54 7.07 14.85 6.90
N VAL A 55 7.84 13.81 6.54
CA VAL A 55 7.40 12.41 6.63
C VAL A 55 7.95 11.79 7.91
N SER A 56 7.12 11.02 8.59
CA SER A 56 7.51 10.23 9.75
C SER A 56 6.78 8.89 9.78
N ILE A 57 7.43 7.90 10.34
CA ILE A 57 6.88 6.57 10.59
C ILE A 57 7.13 6.26 12.07
N SER A 58 6.04 5.98 12.81
CA SER A 58 6.11 5.53 14.19
C SER A 58 5.63 4.10 14.27
N TYR A 59 6.54 3.14 13.98
CA TYR A 59 6.25 1.71 14.03
C TYR A 59 7.45 0.95 14.60
N PRO A 60 7.24 0.04 15.59
CA PRO A 60 8.33 -0.70 16.22
C PRO A 60 9.11 -1.52 15.18
N GLY A 61 10.41 -1.25 15.10
CA GLY A 61 11.29 -1.94 14.16
C GLY A 61 11.32 -1.38 12.74
N ILE A 62 10.71 -0.22 12.46
CA ILE A 62 10.88 0.49 11.19
C ILE A 62 11.56 1.84 11.43
N THR A 63 12.60 2.12 10.67
CA THR A 63 13.35 3.37 10.74
C THR A 63 13.47 4.00 9.35
N ILE A 64 13.16 5.27 9.23
CA ILE A 64 13.47 6.06 8.02
C ILE A 64 14.96 6.36 8.04
N THR A 65 15.67 5.98 6.98
CA THR A 65 17.10 6.24 6.81
C THR A 65 17.36 7.46 5.95
N LYS A 66 16.53 7.70 4.94
CA LYS A 66 16.65 8.86 4.05
C LYS A 66 15.32 9.21 3.41
N THR A 67 15.14 10.48 3.10
CA THR A 67 14.01 10.99 2.32
C THR A 67 14.56 11.76 1.12
N HIS A 68 14.08 11.42 -0.07
CA HIS A 68 14.46 12.04 -1.32
C HIS A 68 13.27 12.85 -1.86
N LYS A 69 13.49 14.11 -2.10
CA LYS A 69 12.51 15.01 -2.71
C LYS A 69 12.80 15.12 -4.21
N PHE A 70 11.76 15.12 -5.00
CA PHE A 70 11.86 15.33 -6.45
C PHE A 70 11.37 16.74 -6.82
N ASP A 71 11.83 17.27 -7.94
CA ASP A 71 11.38 18.57 -8.45
C ASP A 71 9.88 18.57 -8.72
N ASN A 72 9.34 17.42 -9.14
CA ASN A 72 7.90 17.19 -9.14
C ASN A 72 7.43 16.90 -7.71
N GLY A 73 6.90 17.91 -7.03
CA GLY A 73 6.42 17.82 -5.65
C GLY A 73 5.36 16.75 -5.38
N LYS A 74 4.76 16.13 -6.41
CA LYS A 74 3.78 15.04 -6.24
C LYS A 74 4.42 13.71 -5.85
N TYR A 75 5.74 13.57 -5.94
CA TYR A 75 6.46 12.36 -5.60
C TYR A 75 7.45 12.58 -4.46
N LEU A 76 7.61 11.56 -3.65
CA LEU A 76 8.58 11.49 -2.58
C LEU A 76 9.11 10.06 -2.49
N ALA A 77 10.43 9.88 -2.34
CA ALA A 77 10.98 8.58 -2.02
C ALA A 77 11.48 8.56 -0.57
N VAL A 78 11.17 7.49 0.14
CA VAL A 78 11.55 7.29 1.54
C VAL A 78 12.24 5.95 1.68
N ASP A 79 13.52 5.99 2.05
CA ASP A 79 14.29 4.79 2.35
C ASP A 79 14.02 4.38 3.79
N ILE A 80 13.59 3.15 3.98
CA ILE A 80 13.33 2.58 5.29
C ILE A 80 14.17 1.32 5.51
N THR A 81 14.48 1.08 6.77
CA THR A 81 15.05 -0.20 7.23
C THR A 81 14.03 -0.87 8.15
N ILE A 82 13.76 -2.15 7.89
CA ILE A 82 12.83 -2.98 8.66
C ILE A 82 13.67 -3.94 9.50
N SER A 83 13.57 -3.84 10.82
CA SER A 83 14.26 -4.75 11.73
C SER A 83 13.76 -6.19 11.57
N PRO A 84 14.61 -7.20 11.70
CA PRO A 84 14.17 -8.60 11.75
C PRO A 84 13.15 -8.89 12.87
N ALA A 85 13.15 -8.08 13.93
CA ALA A 85 12.19 -8.16 15.04
C ALA A 85 10.87 -7.44 14.78
N ALA A 86 10.73 -6.72 13.66
CA ALA A 86 9.50 -6.05 13.33
C ALA A 86 8.36 -7.06 13.13
N LYS A 87 7.24 -6.82 13.77
CA LYS A 87 6.04 -7.70 13.66
C LYS A 87 5.18 -7.26 12.48
N PRO A 88 4.42 -8.18 11.86
CA PRO A 88 3.41 -7.82 10.88
C PRO A 88 2.32 -6.91 11.47
N GLY A 89 1.80 -5.99 10.67
CA GLY A 89 0.76 -5.06 11.06
C GLY A 89 0.61 -3.89 10.08
N THR A 90 -0.23 -2.94 10.43
CA THR A 90 -0.42 -1.72 9.65
C THR A 90 0.55 -0.64 10.11
N VAL A 91 1.40 -0.20 9.20
CA VAL A 91 2.37 0.88 9.41
C VAL A 91 1.72 2.19 8.98
N ASN A 92 1.68 3.16 9.87
CA ASN A 92 1.18 4.49 9.58
C ASN A 92 2.31 5.38 9.11
N ILE A 93 2.19 5.91 7.90
CA ILE A 93 3.10 6.89 7.31
C ILE A 93 2.43 8.25 7.45
N ASP A 94 3.02 9.11 8.24
CA ASP A 94 2.48 10.42 8.58
C ASP A 94 3.16 11.53 7.76
N PHE A 95 2.35 12.38 7.19
CA PHE A 95 2.75 13.58 6.44
C PHE A 95 2.29 14.81 7.22
N THR A 96 3.23 15.63 7.65
CA THR A 96 2.94 16.81 8.45
C THR A 96 3.30 18.09 7.69
N ASP A 97 2.39 19.05 7.71
CA ASP A 97 2.55 20.40 7.14
C ASP A 97 2.01 21.41 8.16
N GLY A 98 2.90 22.03 8.91
CA GLY A 98 2.50 22.85 10.05
C GLY A 98 1.67 22.05 11.05
N SER A 99 0.42 22.48 11.27
CA SER A 99 -0.52 21.81 12.19
C SER A 99 -1.32 20.68 11.55
N LYS A 100 -1.30 20.54 10.21
CA LYS A 100 -2.07 19.51 9.50
C LYS A 100 -1.27 18.23 9.39
N LYS A 101 -1.90 17.12 9.77
CA LYS A 101 -1.35 15.76 9.67
C LYS A 101 -2.25 14.90 8.80
N HIS A 102 -1.67 14.19 7.85
CA HIS A 102 -2.32 13.19 7.03
C HIS A 102 -1.60 11.85 7.22
N THR A 103 -2.35 10.79 7.38
CA THR A 103 -1.81 9.45 7.62
C THR A 103 -2.20 8.52 6.47
N VAL A 104 -1.23 7.76 5.96
CA VAL A 104 -1.45 6.71 4.97
C VAL A 104 -1.06 5.38 5.60
N ALA A 105 -1.97 4.42 5.55
CA ALA A 105 -1.75 3.07 6.03
C ALA A 105 -0.95 2.26 5.02
N TRP A 106 0.11 1.59 5.47
CA TRP A 106 0.94 0.72 4.65
C TRP A 106 1.09 -0.65 5.31
N PRO A 107 0.64 -1.75 4.66
CA PRO A 107 0.66 -3.08 5.25
C PRO A 107 2.07 -3.68 5.30
N LEU A 108 2.51 -4.12 6.47
CA LEU A 108 3.63 -5.02 6.68
C LEU A 108 3.09 -6.42 6.97
N ASN A 109 3.13 -7.30 5.99
CA ASN A 109 2.48 -8.60 6.02
C ASN A 109 3.32 -9.64 6.76
N ALA A 110 2.66 -10.68 7.28
CA ALA A 110 3.32 -11.90 7.72
C ALA A 110 3.81 -12.71 6.51
N ARG A 111 4.98 -13.31 6.62
CA ARG A 111 5.44 -14.27 5.61
C ARG A 111 4.63 -15.57 5.72
N ARG A 112 4.47 -16.24 4.58
CA ARG A 112 3.82 -17.55 4.52
C ARG A 112 4.55 -18.54 5.43
N LYS A 113 3.81 -19.41 6.11
CA LYS A 113 4.36 -20.55 6.84
C LYS A 113 5.17 -21.45 5.89
N GLY A 114 6.24 -22.08 6.40
CA GLY A 114 7.11 -22.91 5.58
C GLY A 114 8.14 -22.16 4.74
N ASN A 115 8.30 -20.84 4.95
CA ASN A 115 9.35 -20.06 4.30
C ASN A 115 10.74 -20.62 4.61
N GLY A 116 11.57 -20.81 3.56
CA GLY A 116 12.89 -21.45 3.65
C GLY A 116 12.86 -22.98 3.65
N THR A 117 11.67 -23.60 3.53
CA THR A 117 11.51 -25.04 3.31
C THR A 117 11.26 -25.35 1.82
N ALA A 118 11.26 -26.63 1.44
CA ALA A 118 10.95 -27.07 0.08
C ALA A 118 9.59 -26.57 -0.43
N TYR A 119 8.63 -26.32 0.47
CA TYR A 119 7.31 -25.76 0.13
C TYR A 119 7.34 -24.30 -0.33
N ALA A 120 8.31 -23.53 0.14
CA ALA A 120 8.42 -22.09 -0.14
C ALA A 120 9.85 -21.69 -0.55
N GLN A 121 10.56 -22.61 -1.19
CA GLN A 121 11.88 -22.34 -1.75
C GLN A 121 11.78 -21.42 -2.96
N GLY A 122 12.82 -20.64 -3.20
CA GLY A 122 12.98 -19.85 -4.41
C GLY A 122 13.49 -20.72 -5.57
N VAL A 123 13.76 -20.08 -6.70
CA VAL A 123 14.38 -20.72 -7.87
C VAL A 123 15.88 -20.90 -7.61
N TYR A 124 16.40 -22.07 -7.95
CA TYR A 124 17.83 -22.40 -7.90
C TYR A 124 18.43 -22.47 -9.31
N SER A 125 19.75 -22.44 -9.38
CA SER A 125 20.47 -22.57 -10.67
C SER A 125 20.27 -23.92 -11.37
N SER A 126 19.79 -24.93 -10.66
CA SER A 126 19.43 -26.25 -11.18
C SER A 126 18.01 -26.31 -11.78
N ASP A 127 17.21 -25.26 -11.55
CA ASP A 127 15.82 -25.23 -12.01
C ASP A 127 15.77 -24.81 -13.47
N PHE A 128 14.96 -25.52 -14.26
CA PHE A 128 14.66 -25.16 -15.64
C PHE A 128 13.46 -24.21 -15.66
N ILE A 129 13.66 -23.00 -16.19
CA ILE A 129 12.60 -22.00 -16.31
C ILE A 129 12.19 -21.90 -17.78
N TYR A 130 10.92 -22.22 -18.05
CA TYR A 130 10.33 -22.00 -19.36
C TYR A 130 9.47 -20.73 -19.35
N PHE A 131 9.82 -19.80 -20.22
CA PHE A 131 9.07 -18.56 -20.37
C PHE A 131 8.26 -18.58 -21.66
N LEU A 132 6.93 -18.53 -21.53
CA LEU A 132 5.99 -18.50 -22.64
C LEU A 132 5.32 -17.12 -22.72
N MET A 133 5.35 -16.49 -23.88
CA MET A 133 4.60 -15.28 -24.19
C MET A 133 3.42 -15.62 -25.10
N PRO A 134 2.22 -15.82 -24.58
CA PRO A 134 1.05 -16.24 -25.37
C PRO A 134 0.68 -15.26 -26.50
N ASP A 135 0.90 -13.96 -26.27
CA ASP A 135 0.65 -12.88 -27.23
C ASP A 135 1.56 -12.90 -28.47
N ARG A 136 2.64 -13.67 -28.42
CA ARG A 136 3.59 -13.83 -29.53
C ARG A 136 3.36 -15.10 -30.36
N PHE A 137 2.39 -15.92 -29.97
CA PHE A 137 2.02 -17.10 -30.72
C PHE A 137 0.85 -16.80 -31.64
N SER A 138 0.89 -17.41 -32.82
CA SER A 138 -0.23 -17.34 -33.78
C SER A 138 -1.49 -17.89 -33.10
N ASN A 139 -2.61 -17.18 -33.25
CA ASN A 139 -3.90 -17.62 -32.72
C ASN A 139 -4.53 -18.77 -33.53
N GLY A 140 -3.84 -19.27 -34.56
CA GLY A 140 -4.32 -20.34 -35.43
C GLY A 140 -5.48 -19.95 -36.35
N ARG A 141 -5.84 -18.67 -36.40
CA ARG A 141 -6.80 -18.15 -37.37
C ARG A 141 -6.08 -17.71 -38.64
N HIS A 142 -6.54 -18.22 -39.78
CA HIS A 142 -6.23 -17.68 -41.10
C HIS A 142 -7.40 -16.78 -41.46
N ASP A 143 -7.25 -15.48 -41.24
CA ASP A 143 -8.20 -14.47 -41.70
C ASP A 143 -7.98 -14.19 -43.18
#